data_9f6026d8bbae876efaa8141d074436e3
#
_entry.id   9f6026d8bbae876efaa8141d074436e3
#
_cell.length_a   1.000
_cell.length_b   1.000
_cell.length_c   1.000
_cell.angle_alpha   90.00
_cell.angle_beta   90.00
_cell.angle_gamma   90.00
#
_symmetry.space_group_name_H-M   'P 1'
#
loop_
_entity.id
_entity.type
_entity.pdbx_description
1 polymer ?
#
loop_
_entity_poly.entity_id
_entity_poly.type
_entity_poly.pdbx_seq_one_letter_code
_entity_poly.pdbx_strand_id
1 'polypeptide(L)'
;MSGTDIGIIISLEGILSRGVKEIEELGLTVCQLNSWDDALYTAENAAKVKAATRGKVGIASLWAGWPPPAVWNFYDGPLTLGLVPREYRYRRMEALKRGADFAKMLDLTDVTTHCGFIPENPATTEYREVVVAIREVAQYCRNLGLYFNFETGQETPTTLMRTIEEVGLDNLGINLDPANLLLYGKANPCDAVDVFQSRVRGVHVKDGCYPTNGRDLGREMPVGEGLVNFPRLIGKLAEYGYRGPWIIEREISGPQQRVDILKAKELLLALIEKR
;
A
#
# COMPACT_ATOMS: atom_id res chain seq x y z
N MET A 1 12.43 8.86 -8.94
CA MET A 1 13.06 8.11 -7.85
C MET A 1 14.05 7.14 -8.43
N SER A 2 15.18 6.92 -7.75
CA SER A 2 16.14 5.88 -8.14
C SER A 2 15.59 4.53 -7.68
N GLY A 3 15.85 3.44 -8.39
CA GLY A 3 15.40 2.10 -7.98
C GLY A 3 15.99 1.57 -6.66
N THR A 4 16.69 2.44 -5.92
CA THR A 4 17.30 2.20 -4.61
C THR A 4 16.70 3.08 -3.50
N ASP A 5 15.62 3.82 -3.78
CA ASP A 5 14.99 4.67 -2.77
C ASP A 5 14.29 3.79 -1.72
N ILE A 6 14.81 3.84 -0.48
CA ILE A 6 14.27 3.10 0.67
C ILE A 6 13.62 4.11 1.62
N GLY A 7 12.42 3.78 2.10
CA GLY A 7 11.64 4.63 2.98
C GLY A 7 10.81 3.86 3.99
N ILE A 8 9.98 4.60 4.71
CA ILE A 8 9.00 4.09 5.67
C ILE A 8 7.62 4.69 5.42
N ILE A 9 6.60 4.07 6.00
CA ILE A 9 5.28 4.68 6.14
C ILE A 9 5.34 5.70 7.28
N ILE A 10 4.80 6.89 7.06
CA ILE A 10 4.65 7.92 8.09
C ILE A 10 3.25 8.54 8.01
N SER A 11 2.63 8.75 9.16
CA SER A 11 1.30 9.37 9.18
C SER A 11 1.35 10.87 8.85
N LEU A 12 0.27 11.38 8.26
CA LEU A 12 0.12 12.81 7.99
C LEU A 12 0.22 13.62 9.28
N GLU A 13 -0.41 13.15 10.37
CA GLU A 13 -0.31 13.75 11.71
C GLU A 13 1.14 13.76 12.21
N GLY A 14 1.88 12.70 11.90
CA GLY A 14 3.30 12.57 12.23
C GLY A 14 4.14 13.66 11.56
N ILE A 15 3.99 13.83 10.25
CA ILE A 15 4.71 14.90 9.52
C ILE A 15 4.28 16.28 9.98
N LEU A 16 2.98 16.53 10.17
CA LEU A 16 2.47 17.83 10.60
C LEU A 16 2.96 18.23 11.99
N SER A 17 3.17 17.27 12.90
CA SER A 17 3.61 17.53 14.28
C SER A 17 5.12 17.50 14.47
N ARG A 18 5.84 16.60 13.81
CA ARG A 18 7.28 16.33 14.04
C ARG A 18 8.17 16.54 12.81
N GLY A 19 7.57 16.84 11.66
CA GLY A 19 8.30 16.92 10.39
C GLY A 19 8.86 15.58 9.94
N VAL A 20 10.00 15.59 9.26
CA VAL A 20 10.65 14.40 8.68
C VAL A 20 11.87 13.91 9.46
N LYS A 21 12.08 14.42 10.68
CA LYS A 21 13.26 14.13 11.50
C LYS A 21 13.52 12.63 11.69
N GLU A 22 12.47 11.86 11.94
CA GLU A 22 12.57 10.40 12.11
C GLU A 22 13.12 9.71 10.85
N ILE A 23 12.67 10.14 9.67
CA ILE A 23 13.11 9.59 8.39
C ILE A 23 14.60 9.92 8.17
N GLU A 24 15.00 11.18 8.45
CA GLU A 24 16.39 11.64 8.35
C GLU A 24 17.31 10.87 9.32
N GLU A 25 16.88 10.66 10.57
CA GLU A 25 17.64 9.90 11.58
C GLU A 25 17.81 8.41 11.25
N LEU A 26 16.88 7.83 10.48
CA LEU A 26 17.00 6.47 9.94
C LEU A 26 17.87 6.43 8.68
N GLY A 27 18.31 7.60 8.18
CA GLY A 27 19.06 7.72 6.94
C GLY A 27 18.27 7.23 5.73
N LEU A 28 16.96 7.50 5.71
CA LEU A 28 16.05 7.16 4.63
C LEU A 28 15.79 8.38 3.74
N THR A 29 15.44 8.14 2.48
CA THR A 29 15.35 9.21 1.47
C THR A 29 13.92 9.46 0.99
N VAL A 30 12.99 8.56 1.30
CA VAL A 30 11.62 8.59 0.84
C VAL A 30 10.67 8.14 1.94
N CYS A 31 9.39 8.52 1.84
CA CYS A 31 8.32 7.97 2.67
C CYS A 31 7.07 7.70 1.83
N GLN A 32 6.21 6.84 2.35
CA GLN A 32 4.81 6.80 1.96
C GLN A 32 4.02 7.52 3.05
N LEU A 33 3.26 8.53 2.64
CA LEU A 33 2.40 9.27 3.56
C LEU A 33 1.09 8.51 3.74
N ASN A 34 0.65 8.28 4.98
CA ASN A 34 -0.68 7.70 5.23
C ASN A 34 -1.58 8.62 6.06
N SER A 35 -2.88 8.54 5.85
CA SER A 35 -3.87 9.16 6.72
C SER A 35 -5.20 8.43 6.66
N TRP A 36 -5.81 8.26 7.83
CA TRP A 36 -7.16 7.74 8.01
C TRP A 36 -8.20 8.84 8.21
N ASP A 37 -7.74 10.07 8.45
CA ASP A 37 -8.60 11.24 8.67
C ASP A 37 -8.58 12.15 7.43
N ASP A 38 -9.63 12.08 6.65
CA ASP A 38 -9.82 12.89 5.45
C ASP A 38 -10.12 14.37 5.75
N ALA A 39 -10.39 14.73 7.00
CA ALA A 39 -10.50 16.14 7.42
C ALA A 39 -9.14 16.85 7.41
N LEU A 40 -8.03 16.09 7.44
CA LEU A 40 -6.67 16.63 7.33
C LEU A 40 -6.25 16.97 5.89
N TYR A 41 -7.02 16.56 4.89
CA TYR A 41 -6.73 16.82 3.47
C TYR A 41 -7.04 18.25 3.07
N THR A 42 -6.27 19.20 3.60
CA THR A 42 -6.45 20.65 3.36
C THR A 42 -5.25 21.25 2.62
N ALA A 43 -5.48 22.35 1.89
CA ALA A 43 -4.41 23.09 1.23
C ALA A 43 -3.34 23.61 2.21
N GLU A 44 -3.76 23.98 3.42
CA GLU A 44 -2.85 24.41 4.48
C GLU A 44 -1.91 23.26 4.89
N ASN A 45 -2.45 22.06 5.14
CA ASN A 45 -1.67 20.90 5.50
C ASN A 45 -0.77 20.44 4.35
N ALA A 46 -1.24 20.51 3.10
CA ALA A 46 -0.40 20.23 1.94
C ALA A 46 0.81 21.18 1.88
N ALA A 47 0.61 22.47 2.14
CA ALA A 47 1.73 23.44 2.19
C ALA A 47 2.72 23.12 3.32
N LYS A 48 2.22 22.73 4.51
CA LYS A 48 3.08 22.32 5.64
C LYS A 48 3.89 21.07 5.31
N VAL A 49 3.27 20.05 4.72
CA VAL A 49 3.95 18.81 4.29
C VAL A 49 5.04 19.14 3.26
N LYS A 50 4.70 19.91 2.22
CA LYS A 50 5.69 20.35 1.22
C LYS A 50 6.87 21.10 1.83
N ALA A 51 6.62 21.98 2.79
CA ALA A 51 7.67 22.72 3.48
C ALA A 51 8.56 21.80 4.32
N ALA A 52 7.98 20.80 5.02
CA ALA A 52 8.71 19.86 5.85
C ALA A 52 9.59 18.90 5.04
N THR A 53 9.14 18.49 3.84
CA THR A 53 9.81 17.50 3.01
C THR A 53 10.79 18.08 1.99
N ARG A 54 10.65 19.38 1.64
CA ARG A 54 11.42 20.04 0.58
C ARG A 54 12.92 19.88 0.73
N GLY A 55 13.57 19.24 -0.26
CA GLY A 55 15.02 19.05 -0.31
C GLY A 55 15.56 18.05 0.71
N LYS A 56 14.70 17.32 1.42
CA LYS A 56 15.06 16.37 2.47
C LYS A 56 14.58 14.95 2.14
N VAL A 57 13.29 14.79 1.96
CA VAL A 57 12.64 13.48 1.81
C VAL A 57 11.62 13.53 0.67
N GLY A 58 11.66 12.56 -0.23
CA GLY A 58 10.63 12.37 -1.25
C GLY A 58 9.37 11.72 -0.64
N ILE A 59 8.21 12.02 -1.23
CA ILE A 59 6.96 11.29 -0.91
C ILE A 59 6.67 10.37 -2.10
N ALA A 60 6.62 9.06 -1.85
CA ALA A 60 6.40 8.06 -2.88
C ALA A 60 4.93 8.02 -3.36
N SER A 61 4.02 8.04 -2.42
CA SER A 61 2.57 8.00 -2.65
C SER A 61 1.82 8.45 -1.41
N LEU A 62 0.53 8.72 -1.58
CA LEU A 62 -0.41 8.83 -0.46
C LEU A 62 -1.11 7.48 -0.28
N TRP A 63 -0.98 6.87 0.89
CA TRP A 63 -1.84 5.80 1.33
C TRP A 63 -3.09 6.41 1.96
N ALA A 64 -4.19 6.40 1.22
CA ALA A 64 -5.45 7.00 1.64
C ALA A 64 -6.31 5.97 2.37
N GLY A 65 -6.54 6.20 3.65
CA GLY A 65 -7.53 5.50 4.45
C GLY A 65 -8.95 5.95 4.14
N TRP A 66 -9.90 5.37 4.83
CA TRP A 66 -11.32 5.64 4.69
C TRP A 66 -12.01 5.57 6.05
N PRO A 67 -13.22 6.21 6.17
CA PRO A 67 -13.95 6.24 7.44
C PRO A 67 -14.27 4.85 7.98
N PRO A 68 -14.24 4.67 9.32
CA PRO A 68 -14.50 3.40 9.98
C PRO A 68 -15.93 2.87 9.70
N PRO A 69 -16.20 1.59 10.04
CA PRO A 69 -15.31 0.65 10.77
C PRO A 69 -14.24 0.02 9.90
N ALA A 70 -13.14 -0.44 10.52
CA ALA A 70 -12.09 -1.21 9.90
C ALA A 70 -11.60 -2.28 10.89
N VAL A 71 -11.94 -3.54 10.64
CA VAL A 71 -11.56 -4.66 11.49
C VAL A 71 -10.74 -5.65 10.66
N TRP A 72 -9.48 -5.82 11.06
CA TRP A 72 -8.49 -6.60 10.32
C TRP A 72 -8.47 -8.04 10.82
N ASN A 73 -9.46 -8.84 10.40
CA ASN A 73 -9.56 -10.25 10.69
C ASN A 73 -10.35 -11.00 9.59
N PHE A 74 -10.51 -12.31 9.72
CA PHE A 74 -11.25 -13.12 8.76
C PHE A 74 -12.78 -13.03 8.87
N TYR A 75 -13.31 -12.63 10.03
CA TYR A 75 -14.76 -12.64 10.30
C TYR A 75 -15.41 -11.31 9.96
N ASP A 76 -14.90 -10.24 10.55
CA ASP A 76 -15.47 -8.90 10.39
C ASP A 76 -14.83 -8.13 9.24
N GLY A 77 -13.62 -8.53 8.84
CA GLY A 77 -12.91 -7.93 7.71
C GLY A 77 -13.74 -7.85 6.44
N PRO A 78 -14.37 -8.94 5.97
CA PRO A 78 -15.24 -8.93 4.80
C PRO A 78 -16.41 -7.95 4.89
N LEU A 79 -16.86 -7.65 6.11
CA LEU A 79 -17.98 -6.75 6.39
C LEU A 79 -17.55 -5.30 6.64
N THR A 80 -16.26 -5.06 6.85
CA THR A 80 -15.77 -3.76 7.32
C THR A 80 -14.64 -3.12 6.50
N LEU A 81 -13.95 -3.89 5.65
CA LEU A 81 -12.78 -3.37 4.94
C LEU A 81 -13.06 -2.93 3.51
N GLY A 82 -12.46 -1.83 3.10
CA GLY A 82 -12.40 -1.35 1.73
C GLY A 82 -13.74 -0.89 1.14
N LEU A 83 -13.89 -1.14 -0.15
CA LEU A 83 -15.07 -0.75 -0.95
C LEU A 83 -16.10 -1.88 -1.12
N VAL A 84 -15.83 -3.07 -0.56
CA VAL A 84 -16.73 -4.23 -0.67
C VAL A 84 -18.02 -4.02 0.12
N PRO A 85 -18.00 -3.60 1.39
CA PRO A 85 -19.22 -3.42 2.16
C PRO A 85 -20.09 -2.28 1.60
N ARG A 86 -21.32 -2.60 1.18
CA ARG A 86 -22.27 -1.66 0.55
C ARG A 86 -22.60 -0.46 1.45
N GLU A 87 -22.75 -0.72 2.75
CA GLU A 87 -23.13 0.27 3.75
C GLU A 87 -22.15 1.45 3.82
N TYR A 88 -20.85 1.18 3.68
CA TYR A 88 -19.81 2.19 3.82
C TYR A 88 -19.25 2.68 2.48
N ARG A 89 -19.57 2.00 1.40
CA ARG A 89 -18.95 2.16 0.07
C ARG A 89 -18.96 3.59 -0.43
N TYR A 90 -20.12 4.22 -0.50
CA TYR A 90 -20.26 5.59 -1.01
C TYR A 90 -19.39 6.58 -0.21
N ARG A 91 -19.51 6.56 1.13
CA ARG A 91 -18.73 7.45 2.00
C ARG A 91 -17.24 7.26 1.85
N ARG A 92 -16.79 6.02 1.63
CA ARG A 92 -15.39 5.69 1.40
C ARG A 92 -14.88 6.11 0.02
N MET A 93 -15.69 5.97 -0.99
CA MET A 93 -15.37 6.51 -2.32
C MET A 93 -15.14 8.02 -2.26
N GLU A 94 -16.00 8.76 -1.57
CA GLU A 94 -15.84 10.22 -1.39
C GLU A 94 -14.57 10.57 -0.58
N ALA A 95 -14.23 9.79 0.45
CA ALA A 95 -12.99 9.97 1.19
C ALA A 95 -11.75 9.72 0.32
N LEU A 96 -11.76 8.68 -0.50
CA LEU A 96 -10.68 8.38 -1.44
C LEU A 96 -10.52 9.46 -2.52
N LYS A 97 -11.62 10.05 -3.01
CA LYS A 97 -11.57 11.19 -3.94
C LYS A 97 -10.93 12.42 -3.28
N ARG A 98 -11.27 12.72 -2.01
CA ARG A 98 -10.57 13.78 -1.26
C ARG A 98 -9.09 13.48 -1.04
N GLY A 99 -8.74 12.20 -0.81
CA GLY A 99 -7.35 11.75 -0.79
C GLY A 99 -6.63 11.99 -2.13
N ALA A 100 -7.30 11.75 -3.25
CA ALA A 100 -6.76 12.04 -4.58
C ALA A 100 -6.52 13.55 -4.80
N ASP A 101 -7.46 14.41 -4.36
CA ASP A 101 -7.26 15.87 -4.40
C ASP A 101 -6.05 16.28 -3.56
N PHE A 102 -5.91 15.72 -2.38
CA PHE A 102 -4.77 16.01 -1.50
C PHE A 102 -3.44 15.52 -2.09
N ALA A 103 -3.42 14.30 -2.67
CA ALA A 103 -2.26 13.81 -3.40
C ALA A 103 -1.85 14.75 -4.55
N LYS A 104 -2.84 15.28 -5.27
CA LYS A 104 -2.60 16.29 -6.31
C LYS A 104 -2.03 17.58 -5.76
N MET A 105 -2.53 18.07 -4.60
CA MET A 105 -1.96 19.24 -3.91
C MET A 105 -0.51 19.02 -3.49
N LEU A 106 -0.11 17.78 -3.24
CA LEU A 106 1.27 17.38 -2.90
C LEU A 106 2.16 17.11 -4.11
N ASP A 107 1.67 17.28 -5.35
CA ASP A 107 2.34 16.94 -6.61
C ASP A 107 2.72 15.46 -6.71
N LEU A 108 1.96 14.58 -6.06
CA LEU A 108 2.15 13.14 -6.14
C LEU A 108 1.58 12.58 -7.46
N THR A 109 1.99 11.37 -7.79
CA THR A 109 1.51 10.62 -8.94
C THR A 109 0.69 9.40 -8.57
N ASP A 110 0.69 9.00 -7.31
CA ASP A 110 0.16 7.73 -6.85
C ASP A 110 -0.67 7.87 -5.57
N VAL A 111 -1.86 7.26 -5.58
CA VAL A 111 -2.72 7.07 -4.41
C VAL A 111 -2.90 5.57 -4.20
N THR A 112 -2.68 5.11 -2.98
CA THR A 112 -2.77 3.70 -2.59
C THR A 112 -3.86 3.50 -1.56
N THR A 113 -4.56 2.37 -1.61
CA THR A 113 -5.52 1.95 -0.58
C THR A 113 -5.80 0.45 -0.66
N HIS A 114 -6.37 -0.13 0.42
CA HIS A 114 -7.00 -1.44 0.37
C HIS A 114 -8.42 -1.35 -0.18
N CYS A 115 -8.79 -2.25 -1.10
CA CYS A 115 -10.16 -2.36 -1.59
C CYS A 115 -11.02 -3.35 -0.82
N GLY A 116 -10.41 -4.14 0.10
CA GLY A 116 -11.08 -5.12 0.94
C GLY A 116 -11.18 -6.51 0.30
N PHE A 117 -12.03 -7.35 0.85
CA PHE A 117 -12.22 -8.75 0.41
C PHE A 117 -13.02 -8.81 -0.90
N ILE A 118 -12.43 -8.43 -2.01
CA ILE A 118 -13.07 -8.48 -3.32
C ILE A 118 -13.55 -9.92 -3.58
N PRO A 119 -14.84 -10.15 -3.90
CA PRO A 119 -15.37 -11.49 -4.13
C PRO A 119 -14.63 -12.21 -5.25
N GLU A 120 -14.26 -13.48 -5.02
CA GLU A 120 -13.54 -14.28 -6.02
C GLU A 120 -14.40 -14.69 -7.21
N ASN A 121 -15.72 -14.82 -6.98
CA ASN A 121 -16.67 -15.17 -8.04
C ASN A 121 -17.15 -13.94 -8.80
N PRO A 122 -16.73 -13.72 -10.06
CA PRO A 122 -17.10 -12.53 -10.84
C PRO A 122 -18.58 -12.52 -11.27
N ALA A 123 -19.28 -13.65 -11.16
CA ALA A 123 -20.70 -13.72 -11.50
C ALA A 123 -21.62 -13.10 -10.42
N THR A 124 -21.11 -12.80 -9.23
CA THR A 124 -21.91 -12.23 -8.15
C THR A 124 -22.22 -10.74 -8.39
N THR A 125 -23.37 -10.32 -7.91
CA THR A 125 -23.76 -8.89 -7.95
C THR A 125 -22.79 -8.04 -7.16
N GLU A 126 -22.34 -8.53 -6.01
CA GLU A 126 -21.40 -7.83 -5.13
C GLU A 126 -20.07 -7.53 -5.84
N TYR A 127 -19.49 -8.50 -6.54
CA TYR A 127 -18.27 -8.30 -7.32
C TYR A 127 -18.47 -7.19 -8.37
N ARG A 128 -19.56 -7.23 -9.13
CA ARG A 128 -19.84 -6.23 -10.17
C ARG A 128 -20.00 -4.83 -9.60
N GLU A 129 -20.66 -4.71 -8.47
CA GLU A 129 -20.82 -3.43 -7.78
C GLU A 129 -19.47 -2.86 -7.28
N VAL A 130 -18.59 -3.73 -6.78
CA VAL A 130 -17.24 -3.34 -6.36
C VAL A 130 -16.42 -2.85 -7.56
N VAL A 131 -16.48 -3.54 -8.70
CA VAL A 131 -15.82 -3.11 -9.94
C VAL A 131 -16.31 -1.72 -10.37
N VAL A 132 -17.62 -1.45 -10.29
CA VAL A 132 -18.19 -0.12 -10.62
C VAL A 132 -17.65 0.95 -9.65
N ALA A 133 -17.64 0.67 -8.35
CA ALA A 133 -17.16 1.61 -7.34
C ALA A 133 -15.67 1.92 -7.52
N ILE A 134 -14.84 0.90 -7.75
CA ILE A 134 -13.40 1.07 -8.02
C ILE A 134 -13.21 1.89 -9.30
N ARG A 135 -13.94 1.61 -10.37
CA ARG A 135 -13.87 2.37 -11.63
C ARG A 135 -14.15 3.85 -11.42
N GLU A 136 -15.14 4.18 -10.61
CA GLU A 136 -15.51 5.58 -10.33
C GLU A 136 -14.38 6.32 -9.62
N VAL A 137 -13.78 5.74 -8.57
CA VAL A 137 -12.65 6.34 -7.86
C VAL A 137 -11.41 6.42 -8.75
N ALA A 138 -11.11 5.35 -9.47
CA ALA A 138 -9.96 5.31 -10.38
C ALA A 138 -10.09 6.31 -11.54
N GLN A 139 -11.30 6.49 -12.09
CA GLN A 139 -11.56 7.53 -13.10
C GLN A 139 -11.37 8.94 -12.53
N TYR A 140 -11.76 9.17 -11.27
CA TYR A 140 -11.50 10.44 -10.60
C TYR A 140 -9.99 10.69 -10.47
N CYS A 141 -9.21 9.70 -10.02
CA CYS A 141 -7.75 9.77 -9.97
C CYS A 141 -7.16 10.05 -11.36
N ARG A 142 -7.64 9.36 -12.40
CA ARG A 142 -7.18 9.55 -13.78
C ARG A 142 -7.37 11.00 -14.26
N ASN A 143 -8.50 11.60 -13.95
CA ASN A 143 -8.79 12.99 -14.33
C ASN A 143 -7.83 13.99 -13.65
N LEU A 144 -7.24 13.63 -12.52
CA LEU A 144 -6.21 14.39 -11.82
C LEU A 144 -4.77 14.03 -12.29
N GLY A 145 -4.62 13.07 -13.19
CA GLY A 145 -3.32 12.56 -13.62
C GLY A 145 -2.64 11.65 -12.60
N LEU A 146 -3.44 10.96 -11.74
CA LEU A 146 -2.95 10.08 -10.70
C LEU A 146 -3.20 8.61 -11.06
N TYR A 147 -2.28 7.75 -10.62
CA TYR A 147 -2.51 6.31 -10.53
C TYR A 147 -3.28 5.98 -9.25
N PHE A 148 -4.20 5.00 -9.36
CA PHE A 148 -4.89 4.37 -8.24
C PHE A 148 -4.30 2.99 -8.03
N ASN A 149 -3.64 2.78 -6.89
CA ASN A 149 -2.93 1.55 -6.59
C ASN A 149 -3.68 0.73 -5.54
N PHE A 150 -3.82 -0.55 -5.81
CA PHE A 150 -4.34 -1.51 -4.86
C PHE A 150 -3.20 -1.99 -3.96
N GLU A 151 -3.37 -1.84 -2.65
CA GLU A 151 -2.52 -2.58 -1.73
C GLU A 151 -3.02 -4.01 -1.60
N THR A 152 -2.10 -4.97 -1.80
CA THR A 152 -2.42 -6.40 -1.73
C THR A 152 -2.70 -6.85 -0.30
N GLY A 153 -3.58 -7.85 -0.14
CA GLY A 153 -3.86 -8.45 1.16
C GLY A 153 -5.07 -9.37 1.18
N GLN A 154 -6.27 -8.83 1.08
CA GLN A 154 -7.51 -9.56 1.36
C GLN A 154 -8.01 -10.41 0.18
N GLU A 155 -7.57 -10.12 -1.03
CA GLU A 155 -7.92 -10.82 -2.27
C GLU A 155 -6.76 -11.67 -2.79
N THR A 156 -7.09 -12.64 -3.64
CA THR A 156 -6.04 -13.37 -4.36
C THR A 156 -5.47 -12.53 -5.51
N PRO A 157 -4.20 -12.74 -5.90
CA PRO A 157 -3.60 -12.02 -7.04
C PRO A 157 -4.42 -12.15 -8.33
N THR A 158 -5.00 -13.31 -8.58
CA THR A 158 -5.84 -13.55 -9.77
C THR A 158 -7.16 -12.80 -9.71
N THR A 159 -7.77 -12.67 -8.54
CA THR A 159 -8.98 -11.85 -8.34
C THR A 159 -8.68 -10.38 -8.55
N LEU A 160 -7.56 -9.90 -8.00
CA LEU A 160 -7.14 -8.51 -8.16
C LEU A 160 -6.87 -8.18 -9.64
N MET A 161 -6.13 -9.05 -10.36
CA MET A 161 -5.86 -8.82 -11.79
C MET A 161 -7.12 -8.81 -12.62
N ARG A 162 -8.05 -9.76 -12.39
CA ARG A 162 -9.36 -9.76 -13.06
C ARG A 162 -10.11 -8.45 -12.79
N THR A 163 -10.10 -7.98 -11.55
CA THR A 163 -10.74 -6.71 -11.18
C THR A 163 -10.13 -5.53 -11.93
N ILE A 164 -8.80 -5.45 -12.02
CA ILE A 164 -8.09 -4.42 -12.78
C ILE A 164 -8.47 -4.45 -14.27
N GLU A 165 -8.51 -5.64 -14.87
CA GLU A 165 -8.90 -5.82 -16.27
C GLU A 165 -10.35 -5.41 -16.52
N GLU A 166 -11.27 -5.79 -15.63
CA GLU A 166 -12.68 -5.42 -15.76
C GLU A 166 -12.96 -3.94 -15.48
N VAL A 167 -12.21 -3.29 -14.60
CA VAL A 167 -12.26 -1.84 -14.43
C VAL A 167 -11.83 -1.14 -15.73
N GLY A 168 -10.84 -1.66 -16.43
CA GLY A 168 -10.51 -1.26 -17.81
C GLY A 168 -9.92 0.14 -17.94
N LEU A 169 -9.25 0.66 -16.90
CA LEU A 169 -8.54 1.94 -16.92
C LEU A 169 -7.02 1.73 -16.93
N ASP A 170 -6.30 2.65 -17.54
CA ASP A 170 -4.84 2.59 -17.74
C ASP A 170 -4.02 3.13 -16.56
N ASN A 171 -4.69 3.78 -15.60
CA ASN A 171 -4.07 4.35 -14.40
C ASN A 171 -4.20 3.46 -13.15
N LEU A 172 -4.33 2.14 -13.33
CA LEU A 172 -4.39 1.19 -12.23
C LEU A 172 -3.04 0.54 -12.01
N GLY A 173 -2.60 0.51 -10.75
CA GLY A 173 -1.37 -0.11 -10.33
C GLY A 173 -1.53 -0.94 -9.05
N ILE A 174 -0.44 -1.53 -8.62
CA ILE A 174 -0.38 -2.36 -7.42
C ILE A 174 0.71 -1.83 -6.50
N ASN A 175 0.36 -1.64 -5.25
CA ASN A 175 1.29 -1.54 -4.15
C ASN A 175 1.39 -2.94 -3.53
N LEU A 176 2.46 -3.64 -3.85
CA LEU A 176 2.66 -5.00 -3.40
C LEU A 176 3.11 -5.02 -1.94
N ASP A 177 2.24 -5.46 -1.05
CA ASP A 177 2.62 -5.94 0.27
C ASP A 177 2.73 -7.47 0.23
N PRO A 178 3.94 -8.02 0.24
CA PRO A 178 4.16 -9.45 0.15
C PRO A 178 3.75 -10.19 1.42
N ALA A 179 3.87 -9.54 2.59
CA ALA A 179 3.48 -10.14 3.86
C ALA A 179 1.97 -10.27 3.97
N ASN A 180 1.20 -9.27 3.53
CA ASN A 180 -0.26 -9.31 3.58
C ASN A 180 -0.82 -10.52 2.79
N LEU A 181 -0.21 -10.88 1.65
CA LEU A 181 -0.60 -12.10 0.92
C LEU A 181 -0.41 -13.37 1.75
N LEU A 182 0.62 -13.42 2.60
CA LEU A 182 0.85 -14.52 3.54
C LEU A 182 -0.09 -14.44 4.74
N LEU A 183 -0.19 -13.27 5.37
CA LEU A 183 -1.00 -13.05 6.57
C LEU A 183 -2.47 -13.38 6.35
N TYR A 184 -3.00 -13.06 5.17
CA TYR A 184 -4.38 -13.39 4.77
C TYR A 184 -4.50 -14.78 4.10
N GLY A 185 -3.41 -15.54 4.01
CA GLY A 185 -3.43 -16.86 3.41
C GLY A 185 -3.83 -16.89 1.93
N LYS A 186 -3.49 -15.85 1.17
CA LYS A 186 -4.00 -15.65 -0.20
C LYS A 186 -3.07 -16.14 -1.28
N ALA A 187 -1.76 -15.97 -1.12
CA ALA A 187 -0.81 -16.39 -2.14
C ALA A 187 0.63 -16.50 -1.62
N ASN A 188 1.48 -17.18 -2.40
CA ASN A 188 2.92 -17.01 -2.34
C ASN A 188 3.29 -15.65 -2.97
N PRO A 189 3.99 -14.75 -2.26
CA PRO A 189 4.31 -13.43 -2.77
C PRO A 189 5.15 -13.41 -4.05
N CYS A 190 6.08 -14.37 -4.18
CA CYS A 190 6.91 -14.43 -5.38
C CYS A 190 6.12 -14.87 -6.61
N ASP A 191 5.16 -15.77 -6.46
CA ASP A 191 4.31 -16.21 -7.56
C ASP A 191 3.26 -15.14 -7.93
N ALA A 192 2.85 -14.33 -6.95
CA ALA A 192 2.00 -13.17 -7.19
C ALA A 192 2.63 -12.15 -8.16
N VAL A 193 3.95 -11.97 -8.12
CA VAL A 193 4.65 -11.07 -9.06
C VAL A 193 4.46 -11.51 -10.52
N ASP A 194 4.40 -12.82 -10.80
CA ASP A 194 4.17 -13.32 -12.17
C ASP A 194 2.75 -12.97 -12.65
N VAL A 195 1.78 -12.86 -11.73
CA VAL A 195 0.43 -12.40 -12.05
C VAL A 195 0.40 -10.90 -12.28
N PHE A 196 1.07 -10.12 -11.43
CA PHE A 196 1.03 -8.65 -11.46
C PHE A 196 1.93 -8.03 -12.51
N GLN A 197 3.07 -8.65 -12.78
CA GLN A 197 4.04 -8.21 -13.78
C GLN A 197 4.44 -6.73 -13.62
N SER A 198 4.41 -5.96 -14.70
CA SER A 198 4.79 -4.54 -14.72
C SER A 198 3.79 -3.60 -14.05
N ARG A 199 2.70 -4.12 -13.47
CA ARG A 199 1.71 -3.27 -12.77
C ARG A 199 2.11 -2.89 -11.35
N VAL A 200 3.18 -3.49 -10.80
CA VAL A 200 3.68 -3.12 -9.48
C VAL A 200 4.34 -1.75 -9.53
N ARG A 201 3.79 -0.79 -8.79
CA ARG A 201 4.26 0.60 -8.71
C ARG A 201 4.87 0.96 -7.37
N GLY A 202 4.52 0.25 -6.30
CA GLY A 202 5.07 0.36 -4.96
C GLY A 202 5.25 -1.01 -4.33
N VAL A 203 6.18 -1.12 -3.39
CA VAL A 203 6.41 -2.34 -2.62
C VAL A 203 6.52 -1.98 -1.15
N HIS A 204 5.71 -2.63 -0.31
CA HIS A 204 5.94 -2.66 1.12
C HIS A 204 6.96 -3.75 1.45
N VAL A 205 7.96 -3.36 2.21
CA VAL A 205 8.96 -4.28 2.72
C VAL A 205 8.51 -4.70 4.10
N LYS A 206 7.69 -5.72 4.11
CA LYS A 206 7.04 -6.32 5.27
C LYS A 206 7.17 -7.84 5.18
N ASP A 207 7.35 -8.52 6.28
CA ASP A 207 7.50 -9.98 6.33
C ASP A 207 6.52 -10.60 7.32
N GLY A 208 6.23 -11.86 7.13
CA GLY A 208 5.27 -12.56 7.97
C GLY A 208 5.19 -14.05 7.71
N CYS A 209 4.40 -14.71 8.54
CA CYS A 209 4.12 -16.13 8.47
C CYS A 209 2.65 -16.36 8.10
N TYR A 210 2.40 -17.48 7.45
CA TYR A 210 1.06 -17.94 7.09
C TYR A 210 0.20 -18.25 8.32
N PRO A 211 -1.13 -18.13 8.25
CA PRO A 211 -2.03 -18.58 9.31
C PRO A 211 -1.82 -20.05 9.65
N THR A 212 -1.82 -20.37 10.94
CA THR A 212 -1.68 -21.75 11.44
C THR A 212 -3.00 -22.34 11.94
N ASN A 213 -4.09 -21.59 11.84
CA ASN A 213 -5.44 -22.03 12.19
C ASN A 213 -6.46 -21.30 11.30
N GLY A 214 -7.72 -21.68 11.35
CA GLY A 214 -8.79 -21.13 10.50
C GLY A 214 -9.45 -19.85 11.04
N ARG A 215 -8.91 -19.18 12.06
CA ARG A 215 -9.55 -18.04 12.73
C ARG A 215 -8.71 -16.78 12.70
N ASP A 216 -7.42 -16.90 12.96
CA ASP A 216 -6.53 -15.77 13.11
C ASP A 216 -5.74 -15.55 11.81
N LEU A 217 -5.43 -14.29 11.52
CA LEU A 217 -4.45 -13.94 10.49
C LEU A 217 -3.09 -14.56 10.80
N GLY A 218 -2.23 -14.64 9.82
CA GLY A 218 -0.83 -14.92 10.01
C GLY A 218 -0.16 -13.88 10.93
N ARG A 219 1.10 -14.10 11.26
CA ARG A 219 1.86 -13.23 12.16
C ARG A 219 2.90 -12.44 11.39
N GLU A 220 2.92 -11.12 11.57
CA GLU A 220 4.01 -10.27 11.09
C GLU A 220 5.33 -10.63 11.78
N MET A 221 6.41 -10.61 11.01
CA MET A 221 7.77 -10.92 11.45
C MET A 221 8.72 -9.78 11.05
N PRO A 222 9.86 -9.62 11.74
CA PRO A 222 10.93 -8.77 11.21
C PRO A 222 11.33 -9.21 9.78
N VAL A 223 11.67 -8.26 8.94
CA VAL A 223 12.03 -8.52 7.54
C VAL A 223 13.23 -9.48 7.46
N GLY A 224 13.08 -10.56 6.72
CA GLY A 224 14.05 -11.64 6.58
C GLY A 224 13.89 -12.77 7.59
N GLU A 225 12.97 -12.66 8.55
CA GLU A 225 12.68 -13.68 9.56
C GLU A 225 11.32 -14.38 9.31
N GLY A 226 10.58 -13.95 8.30
CA GLY A 226 9.30 -14.53 7.88
C GLY A 226 9.43 -15.45 6.67
N LEU A 227 8.34 -15.58 5.93
CA LEU A 227 8.24 -16.48 4.77
C LEU A 227 8.32 -15.75 3.42
N VAL A 228 8.48 -14.42 3.40
CA VAL A 228 8.75 -13.68 2.17
C VAL A 228 10.19 -13.93 1.73
N ASN A 229 10.37 -14.57 0.60
CA ASN A 229 11.70 -14.80 0.03
C ASN A 229 12.15 -13.53 -0.71
N PHE A 230 12.69 -12.54 0.02
CA PHE A 230 13.10 -11.25 -0.55
C PHE A 230 14.13 -11.38 -1.68
N PRO A 231 15.16 -12.25 -1.62
CA PRO A 231 16.07 -12.43 -2.75
C PRO A 231 15.35 -12.83 -4.05
N ARG A 232 14.40 -13.78 -3.97
CA ARG A 232 13.58 -14.20 -5.12
C ARG A 232 12.58 -13.12 -5.53
N LEU A 233 11.88 -12.52 -4.58
CA LEU A 233 10.90 -11.46 -4.82
C LEU A 233 11.52 -10.28 -5.56
N ILE A 234 12.62 -9.78 -5.03
CA ILE A 234 13.38 -8.69 -5.60
C ILE A 234 13.89 -9.08 -7.02
N GLY A 235 14.35 -10.33 -7.24
CA GLY A 235 14.74 -10.84 -8.57
C GLY A 235 13.60 -10.74 -9.58
N LYS A 236 12.45 -11.29 -9.24
CA LYS A 236 11.26 -11.25 -10.10
C LYS A 236 10.77 -9.81 -10.41
N LEU A 237 10.72 -8.95 -9.40
CA LEU A 237 10.34 -7.54 -9.61
C LEU A 237 11.28 -6.84 -10.61
N ALA A 238 12.59 -7.15 -10.56
CA ALA A 238 13.52 -6.60 -11.53
C ALA A 238 13.33 -7.16 -12.94
N GLU A 239 13.01 -8.43 -13.11
CA GLU A 239 12.68 -9.05 -14.40
C GLU A 239 11.50 -8.34 -15.07
N TYR A 240 10.50 -7.93 -14.29
CA TYR A 240 9.36 -7.12 -14.77
C TYR A 240 9.62 -5.61 -14.79
N GLY A 241 10.86 -5.19 -14.56
CA GLY A 241 11.28 -3.79 -14.72
C GLY A 241 10.89 -2.86 -13.58
N TYR A 242 10.60 -3.38 -12.39
CA TYR A 242 10.30 -2.53 -11.21
C TYR A 242 11.45 -1.58 -10.89
N ARG A 243 11.12 -0.30 -10.73
CA ARG A 243 12.06 0.79 -10.38
C ARG A 243 11.49 1.72 -9.29
N GLY A 244 10.38 1.31 -8.69
CA GLY A 244 9.73 2.07 -7.63
C GLY A 244 10.47 2.03 -6.29
N PRO A 245 9.97 2.77 -5.30
CA PRO A 245 10.53 2.80 -3.95
C PRO A 245 10.24 1.53 -3.17
N TRP A 246 11.08 1.27 -2.17
CA TRP A 246 10.94 0.19 -1.21
C TRP A 246 10.53 0.80 0.13
N ILE A 247 9.28 0.63 0.54
CA ILE A 247 8.73 1.23 1.75
C ILE A 247 8.68 0.18 2.86
N ILE A 248 9.55 0.32 3.86
CA ILE A 248 9.56 -0.57 5.02
C ILE A 248 8.31 -0.31 5.85
N GLU A 249 7.57 -1.37 6.11
CA GLU A 249 6.42 -1.36 6.99
C GLU A 249 6.64 -2.33 8.14
N ARG A 250 6.47 -1.84 9.38
CA ARG A 250 6.60 -2.62 10.60
C ARG A 250 5.53 -2.20 11.59
N GLU A 251 4.49 -3.02 11.75
CA GLU A 251 3.26 -2.70 12.50
C GLU A 251 3.39 -2.95 14.01
N ILE A 252 4.55 -2.65 14.58
CA ILE A 252 4.76 -2.59 16.01
C ILE A 252 5.13 -1.17 16.42
N SER A 253 5.11 -0.89 17.71
CA SER A 253 5.54 0.40 18.25
C SER A 253 6.68 0.25 19.26
N GLY A 254 7.40 1.36 19.51
CA GLY A 254 8.47 1.41 20.48
C GLY A 254 9.86 1.13 19.91
N PRO A 255 10.88 0.98 20.79
CA PRO A 255 12.29 0.91 20.36
C PRO A 255 12.59 -0.24 19.39
N GLN A 256 11.89 -1.36 19.52
CA GLN A 256 12.11 -2.52 18.66
C GLN A 256 11.74 -2.24 17.19
N GLN A 257 10.72 -1.42 16.93
CA GLN A 257 10.36 -1.02 15.57
C GLN A 257 11.53 -0.37 14.85
N ARG A 258 12.23 0.56 15.53
CA ARG A 258 13.40 1.24 14.95
C ARG A 258 14.53 0.26 14.63
N VAL A 259 14.79 -0.71 15.52
CA VAL A 259 15.81 -1.75 15.29
C VAL A 259 15.45 -2.59 14.08
N ASP A 260 14.19 -3.02 13.95
CA ASP A 260 13.71 -3.85 12.85
C ASP A 260 13.77 -3.09 11.51
N ILE A 261 13.43 -1.79 11.50
CA ILE A 261 13.54 -0.92 10.31
C ILE A 261 14.99 -0.80 9.84
N LEU A 262 15.93 -0.59 10.74
CA LEU A 262 17.36 -0.47 10.38
C LEU A 262 17.90 -1.79 9.81
N LYS A 263 17.56 -2.93 10.40
CA LYS A 263 17.90 -4.25 9.87
C LYS A 263 17.30 -4.51 8.49
N ALA A 264 16.03 -4.15 8.29
CA ALA A 264 15.35 -4.26 7.00
C ALA A 264 16.05 -3.42 5.93
N LYS A 265 16.43 -2.17 6.26
CA LYS A 265 17.20 -1.30 5.37
C LYS A 265 18.53 -1.93 4.96
N GLU A 266 19.31 -2.45 5.92
CA GLU A 266 20.59 -3.10 5.65
C GLU A 266 20.43 -4.32 4.74
N LEU A 267 19.44 -5.17 5.01
CA LEU A 267 19.12 -6.32 4.17
C LEU A 267 18.75 -5.90 2.74
N LEU A 268 17.90 -4.90 2.58
CA LEU A 268 17.51 -4.40 1.26
C LEU A 268 18.70 -3.87 0.47
N LEU A 269 19.54 -3.03 1.08
CA LEU A 269 20.75 -2.50 0.43
C LEU A 269 21.64 -3.64 -0.06
N ALA A 270 21.91 -4.63 0.79
CA ALA A 270 22.72 -5.79 0.43
C ALA A 270 22.13 -6.63 -0.70
N LEU A 271 20.80 -6.69 -0.83
CA LEU A 271 20.12 -7.44 -1.89
C LEU A 271 20.02 -6.66 -3.21
N ILE A 272 19.85 -5.34 -3.14
CA ILE A 272 19.74 -4.49 -4.33
C ILE A 272 21.10 -4.22 -4.97
N GLU A 273 22.17 -4.05 -4.18
CA GLU A 273 23.54 -3.82 -4.67
C GLU A 273 24.16 -5.06 -5.35
N LYS A 274 23.69 -6.24 -5.05
CA LYS A 274 24.17 -7.51 -5.64
C LYS A 274 23.62 -7.80 -7.04
N ARG A 275 22.88 -6.88 -7.62
CA ARG A 275 22.28 -6.96 -8.95
C ARG A 275 23.06 -6.16 -9.97
#